data_bff01166121f75c52cc98ea537fa4501
#
_entry.id   bff01166121f75c52cc98ea537fa4501
#
_cell.length_a   1.000
_cell.length_b   1.000
_cell.length_c   1.000
_cell.angle_alpha   90.00
_cell.angle_beta   90.00
_cell.angle_gamma   90.00
#
_symmetry.space_group_name_H-M   'P 1'
#
loop_
_entity.id
_entity.type
_entity.pdbx_description
1 polymer ?
#
loop_
_entity_poly.entity_id
_entity_poly.type
_entity_poly.pdbx_seq_one_letter_code
_entity_poly.pdbx_strand_id
1 'polypeptide(L)'
;MTEAQYFQQGVAELQAGRTAEALAIFQQAVASNVATPRCWLGLSLAALTQGNVPEAEKAVDAVLVAEPHNMRALIIKGDILLGKDDFQNASSYYNLILRLATNLTDIPPQLASDLDRVETRLQQLGQMFQQHLFDRLSSAGYRRNQASARFNNSLDMLLGRKQRQDPGLKFPQSPHAFYLDDVPYCTYFPIEQLPWMADLEAHTDLIESELNALLGQSSEQFSPYVHSGLEQPQNSGTTLLDSDDWTSAFLWQDGIQQSEVLASCPETAALMADLPLTMIGGLAPSVLFSKLDAGAKIDPHTGLLNCRLICHLPLTVPEGCGLRVGEDSRETQRGRSWAFDDSVSHEAWNNGDEPRTILLFDVWRPELDSDERHLITSVLEAVSGFGKVSQSAG
;
A
#
# COMPACT_ATOMS: atom_id res chain seq x y z
N MET A 1 -30.24 -29.55 4.64
CA MET A 1 -29.24 -30.21 3.77
C MET A 1 -27.85 -30.04 4.38
N THR A 2 -26.95 -30.97 4.17
CA THR A 2 -25.55 -30.85 4.55
C THR A 2 -24.81 -29.99 3.51
N GLU A 3 -23.64 -29.46 3.87
CA GLU A 3 -22.76 -28.74 2.93
C GLU A 3 -22.51 -29.56 1.66
N ALA A 4 -22.14 -30.83 1.81
CA ALA A 4 -21.85 -31.73 0.68
C ALA A 4 -23.06 -31.88 -0.28
N GLN A 5 -24.28 -31.90 0.25
CA GLN A 5 -25.50 -31.98 -0.57
C GLN A 5 -25.72 -30.69 -1.35
N TYR A 6 -25.57 -29.52 -0.70
CA TYR A 6 -25.66 -28.21 -1.39
C TYR A 6 -24.60 -28.11 -2.50
N PHE A 7 -23.36 -28.47 -2.19
CA PHE A 7 -22.27 -28.42 -3.17
C PHE A 7 -22.53 -29.31 -4.38
N GLN A 8 -22.88 -30.60 -4.16
CA GLN A 8 -23.15 -31.54 -5.24
C GLN A 8 -24.31 -31.10 -6.13
N GLN A 9 -25.41 -30.62 -5.54
CA GLN A 9 -26.55 -30.14 -6.28
C GLN A 9 -26.22 -28.85 -7.06
N GLY A 10 -25.57 -27.86 -6.42
CA GLY A 10 -25.19 -26.64 -7.06
C GLY A 10 -24.25 -26.85 -8.25
N VAL A 11 -23.27 -27.75 -8.11
CA VAL A 11 -22.37 -28.13 -9.21
C VAL A 11 -23.12 -28.83 -10.34
N ALA A 12 -24.05 -29.73 -10.03
CA ALA A 12 -24.87 -30.41 -11.04
C ALA A 12 -25.71 -29.41 -11.85
N GLU A 13 -26.30 -28.40 -11.20
CA GLU A 13 -27.05 -27.34 -11.87
C GLU A 13 -26.16 -26.46 -12.75
N LEU A 14 -24.94 -26.11 -12.28
CA LEU A 14 -23.95 -25.38 -13.11
C LEU A 14 -23.58 -26.19 -14.36
N GLN A 15 -23.30 -27.50 -14.22
CA GLN A 15 -22.95 -28.37 -15.34
C GLN A 15 -24.10 -28.55 -16.33
N ALA A 16 -25.34 -28.48 -15.84
CA ALA A 16 -26.54 -28.52 -16.66
C ALA A 16 -26.92 -27.16 -17.32
N GLY A 17 -26.14 -26.12 -17.08
CA GLY A 17 -26.39 -24.76 -17.56
C GLY A 17 -27.52 -24.03 -16.85
N ARG A 18 -28.08 -24.58 -15.76
CA ARG A 18 -29.13 -23.99 -14.96
C ARG A 18 -28.52 -23.09 -13.87
N THR A 19 -27.95 -21.99 -14.29
CA THR A 19 -27.15 -21.11 -13.41
C THR A 19 -27.97 -20.38 -12.34
N ALA A 20 -29.24 -20.08 -12.60
CA ALA A 20 -30.14 -19.45 -11.62
C ALA A 20 -30.47 -20.41 -10.45
N GLU A 21 -30.72 -21.68 -10.77
CA GLU A 21 -30.96 -22.73 -9.78
C GLU A 21 -29.70 -23.00 -8.95
N ALA A 22 -28.55 -23.06 -9.62
CA ALA A 22 -27.26 -23.19 -8.92
C ALA A 22 -27.01 -22.04 -7.94
N LEU A 23 -27.26 -20.79 -8.38
CA LEU A 23 -27.15 -19.59 -7.55
C LEU A 23 -28.02 -19.72 -6.28
N ALA A 24 -29.31 -20.08 -6.46
CA ALA A 24 -30.23 -20.24 -5.34
C ALA A 24 -29.79 -21.34 -4.35
N ILE A 25 -29.23 -22.45 -4.84
CA ILE A 25 -28.72 -23.54 -4.00
C ILE A 25 -27.53 -23.09 -3.17
N PHE A 26 -26.55 -22.40 -3.78
CA PHE A 26 -25.40 -21.89 -3.04
C PHE A 26 -25.77 -20.77 -2.06
N GLN A 27 -26.72 -19.89 -2.41
CA GLN A 27 -27.26 -18.89 -1.49
C GLN A 27 -27.93 -19.54 -0.26
N GLN A 28 -28.66 -20.64 -0.45
CA GLN A 28 -29.24 -21.40 0.66
C GLN A 28 -28.18 -22.02 1.57
N ALA A 29 -27.07 -22.52 1.00
CA ALA A 29 -25.94 -23.02 1.80
C ALA A 29 -25.35 -21.94 2.69
N VAL A 30 -25.18 -20.70 2.15
CA VAL A 30 -24.72 -19.54 2.89
C VAL A 30 -25.71 -19.15 3.97
N ALA A 31 -26.99 -19.01 3.65
CA ALA A 31 -28.04 -18.65 4.59
C ALA A 31 -28.19 -19.67 5.73
N SER A 32 -27.90 -20.95 5.46
CA SER A 32 -27.88 -22.02 6.45
C SER A 32 -26.61 -22.10 7.29
N ASN A 33 -25.65 -21.20 7.07
CA ASN A 33 -24.34 -21.15 7.72
C ASN A 33 -23.52 -22.45 7.62
N VAL A 34 -23.65 -23.15 6.49
CA VAL A 34 -22.91 -24.40 6.20
C VAL A 34 -21.98 -24.26 4.99
N ALA A 35 -21.87 -23.07 4.40
CA ALA A 35 -21.05 -22.82 3.24
C ALA A 35 -19.56 -22.92 3.58
N THR A 36 -18.82 -23.69 2.77
CA THR A 36 -17.37 -23.80 2.78
C THR A 36 -16.76 -23.00 1.62
N PRO A 37 -15.44 -22.82 1.55
CA PRO A 37 -14.80 -22.13 0.41
C PRO A 37 -15.24 -22.65 -0.96
N ARG A 38 -15.47 -23.97 -1.13
CA ARG A 38 -15.95 -24.51 -2.40
C ARG A 38 -17.40 -24.11 -2.72
N CYS A 39 -18.28 -23.99 -1.71
CA CYS A 39 -19.64 -23.46 -1.90
C CYS A 39 -19.61 -21.98 -2.28
N TRP A 40 -18.78 -21.19 -1.61
CA TRP A 40 -18.57 -19.78 -1.94
C TRP A 40 -18.00 -19.60 -3.36
N LEU A 41 -17.05 -20.45 -3.76
CA LEU A 41 -16.53 -20.45 -5.13
C LEU A 41 -17.62 -20.76 -6.16
N GLY A 42 -18.49 -21.76 -5.87
CA GLY A 42 -19.65 -22.10 -6.70
C GLY A 42 -20.64 -20.94 -6.80
N LEU A 43 -20.91 -20.24 -5.68
CA LEU A 43 -21.75 -19.05 -5.63
C LEU A 43 -21.18 -17.95 -6.52
N SER A 44 -19.87 -17.66 -6.39
CA SER A 44 -19.20 -16.64 -7.20
C SER A 44 -19.33 -16.93 -8.70
N LEU A 45 -19.09 -18.16 -9.14
CA LEU A 45 -19.23 -18.56 -10.53
C LEU A 45 -20.67 -18.44 -11.06
N ALA A 46 -21.65 -18.90 -10.26
CA ALA A 46 -23.07 -18.77 -10.61
C ALA A 46 -23.50 -17.32 -10.72
N ALA A 47 -23.10 -16.47 -9.77
CA ALA A 47 -23.39 -15.05 -9.75
C ALA A 47 -22.78 -14.30 -10.95
N LEU A 48 -21.51 -14.58 -11.30
CA LEU A 48 -20.88 -14.01 -12.50
C LEU A 48 -21.62 -14.37 -13.78
N THR A 49 -22.03 -15.64 -13.90
CA THR A 49 -22.79 -16.09 -15.09
C THR A 49 -24.15 -15.39 -15.22
N GLN A 50 -24.74 -14.96 -14.08
CA GLN A 50 -25.97 -14.17 -14.05
C GLN A 50 -25.72 -12.64 -14.14
N GLY A 51 -24.45 -12.20 -14.26
CA GLY A 51 -24.09 -10.78 -14.28
C GLY A 51 -24.16 -10.08 -12.92
N ASN A 52 -24.35 -10.82 -11.83
CA ASN A 52 -24.38 -10.27 -10.47
C ASN A 52 -22.96 -10.14 -9.90
N VAL A 53 -22.21 -9.16 -10.40
CA VAL A 53 -20.81 -8.92 -10.02
C VAL A 53 -20.66 -8.62 -8.52
N PRO A 54 -21.51 -7.82 -7.85
CA PRO A 54 -21.35 -7.53 -6.42
C PRO A 54 -21.45 -8.80 -5.54
N GLU A 55 -22.39 -9.69 -5.84
CA GLU A 55 -22.55 -10.95 -5.10
C GLU A 55 -21.37 -11.91 -5.38
N ALA A 56 -20.93 -11.97 -6.63
CA ALA A 56 -19.76 -12.76 -7.00
C ALA A 56 -18.49 -12.31 -6.28
N GLU A 57 -18.28 -11.01 -6.17
CA GLU A 57 -17.14 -10.44 -5.46
C GLU A 57 -17.20 -10.74 -3.97
N LYS A 58 -18.34 -10.54 -3.31
CA LYS A 58 -18.51 -10.91 -1.91
C LYS A 58 -18.23 -12.40 -1.67
N ALA A 59 -18.66 -13.24 -2.58
CA ALA A 59 -18.44 -14.69 -2.47
C ALA A 59 -16.97 -15.07 -2.64
N VAL A 60 -16.27 -14.50 -3.63
CA VAL A 60 -14.85 -14.78 -3.84
C VAL A 60 -13.99 -14.20 -2.70
N ASP A 61 -14.37 -13.06 -2.12
CA ASP A 61 -13.69 -12.48 -0.97
C ASP A 61 -13.79 -13.41 0.25
N ALA A 62 -14.95 -14.03 0.48
CA ALA A 62 -15.11 -15.04 1.54
C ALA A 62 -14.20 -16.27 1.32
N VAL A 63 -13.95 -16.66 0.06
CA VAL A 63 -12.96 -17.72 -0.24
C VAL A 63 -11.56 -17.26 0.09
N LEU A 64 -11.16 -16.05 -0.31
CA LEU A 64 -9.81 -15.53 -0.12
C LEU A 64 -9.47 -15.26 1.35
N VAL A 65 -10.45 -14.90 2.18
CA VAL A 65 -10.28 -14.81 3.64
C VAL A 65 -9.92 -16.18 4.24
N ALA A 66 -10.59 -17.24 3.80
CA ALA A 66 -10.35 -18.60 4.32
C ALA A 66 -9.13 -19.27 3.68
N GLU A 67 -8.90 -19.03 2.41
CA GLU A 67 -7.87 -19.65 1.57
C GLU A 67 -7.18 -18.57 0.71
N PRO A 68 -6.25 -17.76 1.26
CA PRO A 68 -5.64 -16.64 0.55
C PRO A 68 -4.90 -16.98 -0.75
N HIS A 69 -4.49 -18.25 -0.91
CA HIS A 69 -3.78 -18.75 -2.09
C HIS A 69 -4.65 -19.64 -2.99
N ASN A 70 -5.98 -19.57 -2.86
CA ASN A 70 -6.87 -20.33 -3.75
C ASN A 70 -6.79 -19.77 -5.17
N MET A 71 -6.09 -20.49 -6.05
CA MET A 71 -5.77 -20.05 -7.43
C MET A 71 -7.03 -19.64 -8.21
N ARG A 72 -8.13 -20.38 -8.09
CA ARG A 72 -9.37 -20.05 -8.81
C ARG A 72 -10.02 -18.79 -8.27
N ALA A 73 -10.04 -18.60 -6.97
CA ALA A 73 -10.56 -17.40 -6.34
C ALA A 73 -9.72 -16.18 -6.73
N LEU A 74 -8.39 -16.29 -6.72
CA LEU A 74 -7.49 -15.23 -7.18
C LEU A 74 -7.76 -14.82 -8.64
N ILE A 75 -7.94 -15.81 -9.55
CA ILE A 75 -8.27 -15.55 -10.96
C ILE A 75 -9.59 -14.81 -11.08
N ILE A 76 -10.64 -15.27 -10.38
CA ILE A 76 -11.96 -14.63 -10.41
C ILE A 76 -11.88 -13.20 -9.86
N LYS A 77 -11.15 -12.98 -8.75
CA LYS A 77 -10.98 -11.63 -8.19
C LYS A 77 -10.27 -10.71 -9.18
N GLY A 78 -9.18 -11.16 -9.79
CA GLY A 78 -8.49 -10.41 -10.84
C GLY A 78 -9.38 -10.07 -12.04
N ASP A 79 -10.22 -11.03 -12.47
CA ASP A 79 -11.17 -10.81 -13.57
C ASP A 79 -12.27 -9.79 -13.21
N ILE A 80 -12.78 -9.83 -11.97
CA ILE A 80 -13.75 -8.85 -11.46
C ILE A 80 -13.14 -7.45 -11.43
N LEU A 81 -11.93 -7.31 -10.89
CA LEU A 81 -11.21 -6.03 -10.81
C LEU A 81 -10.91 -5.48 -12.22
N LEU A 82 -10.47 -6.34 -13.13
CA LEU A 82 -10.28 -5.95 -14.53
C LEU A 82 -11.58 -5.43 -15.15
N GLY A 83 -12.72 -6.07 -14.90
CA GLY A 83 -14.02 -5.64 -15.37
C GLY A 83 -14.54 -4.34 -14.74
N LYS A 84 -13.93 -3.90 -13.65
CA LYS A 84 -14.16 -2.61 -12.99
C LYS A 84 -13.14 -1.54 -13.40
N ASP A 85 -12.29 -1.83 -14.35
CA ASP A 85 -11.15 -1.00 -14.77
C ASP A 85 -10.12 -0.74 -13.67
N ASP A 86 -10.14 -1.51 -12.58
CA ASP A 86 -9.12 -1.48 -11.53
C ASP A 86 -7.89 -2.29 -11.95
N PHE A 87 -7.14 -1.74 -12.90
CA PHE A 87 -6.04 -2.44 -13.56
C PHE A 87 -4.85 -2.71 -12.64
N GLN A 88 -4.62 -1.83 -11.67
CA GLN A 88 -3.52 -1.98 -10.71
C GLN A 88 -3.76 -3.18 -9.80
N ASN A 89 -4.93 -3.26 -9.17
CA ASN A 89 -5.27 -4.37 -8.29
C ASN A 89 -5.44 -5.68 -9.09
N ALA A 90 -6.06 -5.64 -10.28
CA ALA A 90 -6.14 -6.81 -11.17
C ALA A 90 -4.74 -7.38 -11.49
N SER A 91 -3.77 -6.51 -11.83
CA SER A 91 -2.38 -6.91 -12.08
C SER A 91 -1.72 -7.54 -10.86
N SER A 92 -2.00 -7.03 -9.66
CA SER A 92 -1.46 -7.56 -8.41
C SER A 92 -1.93 -9.00 -8.16
N TYR A 93 -3.22 -9.28 -8.35
CA TYR A 93 -3.78 -10.62 -8.27
C TYR A 93 -3.19 -11.55 -9.34
N TYR A 94 -3.12 -11.14 -10.58
CA TYR A 94 -2.55 -11.94 -11.67
C TYR A 94 -1.07 -12.25 -11.47
N ASN A 95 -0.27 -11.30 -10.98
CA ASN A 95 1.13 -11.52 -10.63
C ASN A 95 1.29 -12.53 -9.48
N LEU A 96 0.42 -12.47 -8.46
CA LEU A 96 0.42 -13.48 -7.38
C LEU A 96 0.15 -14.88 -7.93
N ILE A 97 -0.83 -15.03 -8.82
CA ILE A 97 -1.18 -16.30 -9.45
C ILE A 97 0.03 -16.89 -10.18
N LEU A 98 0.72 -16.10 -11.01
CA LEU A 98 1.89 -16.59 -11.75
C LEU A 98 3.03 -16.99 -10.80
N ARG A 99 3.27 -16.23 -9.73
CA ARG A 99 4.26 -16.61 -8.69
C ARG A 99 3.90 -17.91 -7.99
N LEU A 100 2.63 -18.12 -7.65
CA LEU A 100 2.19 -19.38 -7.03
C LEU A 100 2.33 -20.55 -8.00
N ALA A 101 2.03 -20.34 -9.29
CA ALA A 101 2.14 -21.35 -10.32
C ALA A 101 3.57 -21.87 -10.53
N THR A 102 4.61 -21.05 -10.29
CA THR A 102 6.02 -21.48 -10.42
C THR A 102 6.39 -22.60 -9.44
N ASN A 103 5.65 -22.77 -8.35
CA ASN A 103 5.88 -23.79 -7.34
C ASN A 103 5.08 -25.10 -7.59
N LEU A 104 4.24 -25.13 -8.62
CA LEU A 104 3.42 -26.30 -8.93
C LEU A 104 4.22 -27.30 -9.80
N THR A 105 4.26 -28.55 -9.37
CA THR A 105 4.93 -29.64 -10.13
C THR A 105 4.01 -30.29 -11.16
N ASP A 106 2.71 -30.19 -10.98
CA ASP A 106 1.68 -30.71 -11.90
C ASP A 106 0.58 -29.67 -12.03
N ILE A 107 0.32 -29.22 -13.26
CA ILE A 107 -0.67 -28.18 -13.58
C ILE A 107 -1.81 -28.85 -14.36
N PRO A 108 -3.03 -28.92 -13.78
CA PRO A 108 -4.18 -29.43 -14.50
C PRO A 108 -4.45 -28.66 -15.78
N PRO A 109 -4.91 -29.30 -16.89
CA PRO A 109 -5.09 -28.64 -18.18
C PRO A 109 -5.98 -27.39 -18.13
N GLN A 110 -7.02 -27.40 -17.30
CA GLN A 110 -7.89 -26.23 -17.12
C GLN A 110 -7.14 -25.06 -16.48
N LEU A 111 -6.32 -25.32 -15.46
CA LEU A 111 -5.52 -24.29 -14.82
C LEU A 111 -4.44 -23.77 -15.78
N ALA A 112 -3.83 -24.62 -16.59
CA ALA A 112 -2.85 -24.18 -17.60
C ALA A 112 -3.48 -23.18 -18.57
N SER A 113 -4.69 -23.46 -19.08
CA SER A 113 -5.42 -22.52 -19.95
C SER A 113 -5.75 -21.21 -19.25
N ASP A 114 -6.10 -21.25 -17.97
CA ASP A 114 -6.34 -20.04 -17.19
C ASP A 114 -5.05 -19.23 -16.98
N LEU A 115 -3.91 -19.89 -16.74
CA LEU A 115 -2.61 -19.24 -16.61
C LEU A 115 -2.18 -18.55 -17.91
N ASP A 116 -2.32 -19.19 -19.06
CA ASP A 116 -2.04 -18.60 -20.38
C ASP A 116 -2.89 -17.31 -20.63
N ARG A 117 -4.16 -17.38 -20.23
CA ARG A 117 -5.07 -16.25 -20.30
C ARG A 117 -4.65 -15.11 -19.37
N VAL A 118 -4.24 -15.42 -18.14
CA VAL A 118 -3.75 -14.46 -17.14
C VAL A 118 -2.48 -13.78 -17.65
N GLU A 119 -1.53 -14.55 -18.18
CA GLU A 119 -0.30 -14.00 -18.77
C GLU A 119 -0.58 -13.04 -19.94
N THR A 120 -1.48 -13.42 -20.84
CA THR A 120 -1.91 -12.57 -21.95
C THR A 120 -2.52 -11.25 -21.45
N ARG A 121 -3.36 -11.30 -20.42
CA ARG A 121 -3.95 -10.09 -19.81
C ARG A 121 -2.92 -9.19 -19.15
N LEU A 122 -1.95 -9.76 -18.43
CA LEU A 122 -0.85 -8.99 -17.86
C LEU A 122 -0.01 -8.28 -18.91
N GLN A 123 0.26 -8.95 -20.03
CA GLN A 123 0.97 -8.32 -21.17
C GLN A 123 0.18 -7.14 -21.73
N GLN A 124 -1.14 -7.29 -21.92
CA GLN A 124 -2.02 -6.22 -22.38
C GLN A 124 -2.05 -5.05 -21.38
N LEU A 125 -2.22 -5.33 -20.09
CA LEU A 125 -2.19 -4.31 -19.04
C LEU A 125 -0.84 -3.58 -18.98
N GLY A 126 0.27 -4.31 -19.14
CA GLY A 126 1.60 -3.72 -19.23
C GLY A 126 1.77 -2.75 -20.42
N GLN A 127 1.20 -3.09 -21.59
CA GLN A 127 1.21 -2.19 -22.76
C GLN A 127 0.33 -0.94 -22.51
N MET A 128 -0.85 -1.11 -21.94
CA MET A 128 -1.74 -0.01 -21.58
C MET A 128 -1.09 0.92 -20.56
N PHE A 129 -0.47 0.35 -19.51
CA PHE A 129 0.26 1.12 -18.52
C PHE A 129 1.41 1.91 -19.15
N GLN A 130 2.20 1.28 -20.00
CA GLN A 130 3.32 1.93 -20.67
C GLN A 130 2.84 3.13 -21.53
N GLN A 131 1.76 2.98 -22.28
CA GLN A 131 1.18 4.08 -23.04
C GLN A 131 0.69 5.20 -22.14
N HIS A 132 -0.09 4.87 -21.10
CA HIS A 132 -0.57 5.83 -20.11
C HIS A 132 0.57 6.63 -19.45
N LEU A 133 1.64 5.93 -19.04
CA LEU A 133 2.82 6.54 -18.43
C LEU A 133 3.51 7.53 -19.37
N PHE A 134 3.73 7.14 -20.63
CA PHE A 134 4.38 8.03 -21.61
C PHE A 134 3.51 9.21 -22.00
N ASP A 135 2.21 9.07 -22.06
CA ASP A 135 1.27 10.18 -22.31
C ASP A 135 1.35 11.20 -21.17
N ARG A 136 1.36 10.74 -19.92
CA ARG A 136 1.54 11.60 -18.72
C ARG A 136 2.91 12.28 -18.72
N LEU A 137 3.97 11.54 -18.93
CA LEU A 137 5.33 12.10 -19.01
C LEU A 137 5.49 13.11 -20.14
N SER A 138 4.91 12.83 -21.31
CA SER A 138 4.91 13.77 -22.45
C SER A 138 4.20 15.08 -22.08
N SER A 139 3.06 14.99 -21.41
CA SER A 139 2.29 16.14 -20.93
C SER A 139 3.06 16.94 -19.87
N ALA A 140 3.87 16.28 -19.04
CA ALA A 140 4.78 16.90 -18.09
C ALA A 140 6.07 17.45 -18.73
N GLY A 141 6.19 17.43 -20.04
CA GLY A 141 7.34 17.97 -20.76
C GLY A 141 8.58 17.07 -20.79
N TYR A 142 8.46 15.80 -20.37
CA TYR A 142 9.59 14.85 -20.39
C TYR A 142 10.19 14.75 -21.79
N ARG A 143 11.51 14.87 -21.83
CA ARG A 143 12.34 14.59 -23.03
C ARG A 143 13.57 13.81 -22.55
N ARG A 144 13.75 12.59 -23.06
CA ARG A 144 14.83 11.68 -22.63
C ARG A 144 16.22 12.31 -22.67
N ASN A 145 16.51 13.16 -23.65
CA ASN A 145 17.80 13.83 -23.82
C ASN A 145 17.98 15.07 -22.93
N GLN A 146 16.97 15.47 -22.19
CA GLN A 146 16.99 16.63 -21.26
C GLN A 146 16.86 16.19 -19.80
N ALA A 147 16.19 15.08 -19.55
CA ALA A 147 16.07 14.50 -18.21
C ALA A 147 17.40 13.93 -17.71
N SER A 148 17.58 13.88 -16.39
CA SER A 148 18.79 13.35 -15.78
C SER A 148 19.01 11.86 -16.13
N ALA A 149 20.27 11.44 -16.13
CA ALA A 149 20.61 10.05 -16.40
C ALA A 149 19.98 9.09 -15.38
N ARG A 150 19.97 9.48 -14.08
CA ARG A 150 19.38 8.68 -13.01
C ARG A 150 17.87 8.53 -13.15
N PHE A 151 17.14 9.59 -13.55
CA PHE A 151 15.71 9.49 -13.85
C PHE A 151 15.43 8.55 -15.02
N ASN A 152 16.19 8.70 -16.14
CA ASN A 152 16.05 7.81 -17.30
C ASN A 152 16.33 6.34 -16.95
N ASN A 153 17.34 6.07 -16.14
CA ASN A 153 17.66 4.73 -15.65
C ASN A 153 16.53 4.16 -14.80
N SER A 154 15.96 4.97 -13.90
CA SER A 154 14.85 4.60 -13.03
C SER A 154 13.58 4.27 -13.82
N LEU A 155 13.29 5.07 -14.86
CA LEU A 155 12.19 4.82 -15.77
C LEU A 155 12.41 3.50 -16.55
N ASP A 156 13.63 3.23 -17.02
CA ASP A 156 13.94 1.97 -17.69
C ASP A 156 13.83 0.77 -16.73
N MET A 157 14.18 0.94 -15.43
CA MET A 157 13.99 -0.09 -14.42
C MET A 157 12.50 -0.35 -14.13
N LEU A 158 11.71 0.71 -13.97
CA LEU A 158 10.25 0.61 -13.78
C LEU A 158 9.57 -0.15 -14.93
N LEU A 159 10.06 0.06 -16.16
CA LEU A 159 9.54 -0.60 -17.36
C LEU A 159 10.18 -1.97 -17.65
N GLY A 160 11.03 -2.48 -16.76
CA GLY A 160 11.71 -3.77 -16.93
C GLY A 160 12.75 -3.82 -18.05
N ARG A 161 13.17 -2.67 -18.59
CA ARG A 161 14.17 -2.55 -19.66
C ARG A 161 15.61 -2.57 -19.14
N LYS A 162 15.78 -2.27 -17.86
CA LYS A 162 17.06 -2.27 -17.14
C LYS A 162 16.89 -3.01 -15.82
N GLN A 163 17.86 -3.83 -15.45
CA GLN A 163 17.90 -4.44 -14.13
C GLN A 163 18.67 -3.55 -13.17
N ARG A 164 18.18 -3.49 -11.92
CA ARG A 164 18.90 -2.86 -10.85
C ARG A 164 20.15 -3.68 -10.51
N GLN A 165 21.28 -3.02 -10.33
CA GLN A 165 22.49 -3.68 -9.86
C GLN A 165 22.41 -3.93 -8.35
N ASP A 166 22.88 -5.10 -7.92
CA ASP A 166 23.02 -5.40 -6.49
C ASP A 166 24.18 -4.56 -5.92
N PRO A 167 23.93 -3.68 -4.94
CA PRO A 167 24.98 -2.87 -4.33
C PRO A 167 25.88 -3.67 -3.37
N GLY A 168 25.61 -4.94 -3.11
CA GLY A 168 26.35 -5.80 -2.17
C GLY A 168 26.17 -5.38 -0.71
N LEU A 169 25.13 -4.61 -0.36
CA LEU A 169 24.82 -4.16 0.99
C LEU A 169 23.91 -5.17 1.70
N LYS A 170 24.12 -5.35 3.01
CA LYS A 170 23.26 -6.21 3.83
C LYS A 170 21.81 -5.69 3.89
N PHE A 171 21.63 -4.38 3.93
CA PHE A 171 20.34 -3.70 3.92
C PHE A 171 20.33 -2.66 2.79
N PRO A 172 20.15 -3.07 1.52
CA PRO A 172 20.07 -2.12 0.42
C PRO A 172 18.77 -1.31 0.47
N GLN A 173 18.75 -0.17 -0.22
CA GLN A 173 17.50 0.51 -0.54
C GLN A 173 16.60 -0.47 -1.31
N SER A 174 15.39 -0.74 -0.86
CA SER A 174 14.47 -1.70 -1.47
C SER A 174 13.04 -1.13 -1.49
N PRO A 175 12.80 0.00 -2.19
CA PRO A 175 11.49 0.61 -2.27
C PRO A 175 10.53 -0.28 -3.06
N HIS A 176 9.25 -0.29 -2.64
CA HIS A 176 8.23 -1.14 -3.25
C HIS A 176 7.59 -0.55 -4.52
N ALA A 177 7.54 0.80 -4.65
CA ALA A 177 6.84 1.46 -5.76
C ALA A 177 7.79 2.05 -6.81
N PHE A 178 8.80 2.81 -6.40
CA PHE A 178 9.71 3.47 -7.33
C PHE A 178 11.12 3.58 -6.75
N TYR A 179 12.10 3.13 -7.55
CA TYR A 179 13.52 3.25 -7.24
C TYR A 179 14.16 4.33 -8.12
N LEU A 180 14.64 5.41 -7.51
CA LEU A 180 15.45 6.40 -8.17
C LEU A 180 16.91 5.93 -8.15
N ASP A 181 17.52 5.79 -9.34
CA ASP A 181 18.90 5.38 -9.52
C ASP A 181 19.87 6.43 -8.97
N ASP A 182 21.05 6.04 -8.58
CA ASP A 182 22.15 6.94 -8.16
C ASP A 182 21.72 7.94 -7.05
N VAL A 183 20.88 7.47 -6.13
CA VAL A 183 20.58 8.21 -4.90
C VAL A 183 21.55 7.77 -3.82
N PRO A 184 22.26 8.71 -3.15
CA PRO A 184 23.20 8.36 -2.10
C PRO A 184 22.57 7.49 -1.01
N TYR A 185 23.20 6.36 -0.71
CA TYR A 185 22.77 5.49 0.38
C TYR A 185 22.95 6.21 1.72
N CYS A 186 21.90 6.23 2.52
CA CYS A 186 22.00 6.64 3.93
C CYS A 186 20.99 5.83 4.76
N THR A 187 21.30 5.58 6.01
CA THR A 187 20.33 5.12 7.00
C THR A 187 19.59 6.31 7.56
N TYR A 188 20.26 7.16 8.32
CA TYR A 188 19.75 8.45 8.78
C TYR A 188 20.37 9.58 7.99
N PHE A 189 19.54 10.53 7.58
CA PHE A 189 19.98 11.68 6.82
C PHE A 189 20.60 12.74 7.74
N PRO A 190 21.69 13.42 7.35
CA PRO A 190 22.30 14.48 8.14
C PRO A 190 21.33 15.65 8.33
N ILE A 191 20.89 15.90 9.58
CA ILE A 191 19.88 16.95 9.88
C ILE A 191 20.38 18.37 9.59
N GLU A 192 21.69 18.57 9.58
CA GLU A 192 22.32 19.84 9.21
C GLU A 192 22.00 20.28 7.78
N GLN A 193 21.60 19.35 6.93
CA GLN A 193 21.13 19.59 5.56
C GLN A 193 19.62 19.87 5.48
N LEU A 194 18.91 19.82 6.62
CA LEU A 194 17.48 20.08 6.76
C LEU A 194 17.27 21.28 7.71
N PRO A 195 17.54 22.52 7.26
CA PRO A 195 17.60 23.70 8.14
C PRO A 195 16.29 23.99 8.89
N TRP A 196 15.16 23.56 8.36
CA TRP A 196 13.83 23.70 8.99
C TRP A 196 13.62 22.77 10.18
N MET A 197 14.46 21.73 10.36
CA MET A 197 14.29 20.72 11.42
C MET A 197 14.42 21.34 12.82
N ALA A 198 15.35 22.26 13.01
CA ALA A 198 15.54 22.93 14.29
C ALA A 198 14.34 23.80 14.69
N ASP A 199 13.70 24.46 13.72
CA ASP A 199 12.48 25.25 13.95
C ASP A 199 11.32 24.33 14.33
N LEU A 200 11.15 23.21 13.64
CA LEU A 200 10.15 22.19 13.98
C LEU A 200 10.36 21.64 15.41
N GLU A 201 11.60 21.31 15.81
CA GLU A 201 11.93 20.86 17.16
C GLU A 201 11.57 21.90 18.24
N ALA A 202 11.75 23.18 17.94
CA ALA A 202 11.38 24.27 18.85
C ALA A 202 9.87 24.35 19.13
N HIS A 203 9.04 23.78 18.24
CA HIS A 203 7.58 23.76 18.39
C HIS A 203 7.05 22.43 19.01
N THR A 204 7.92 21.57 19.54
CA THR A 204 7.53 20.27 20.11
C THR A 204 6.40 20.39 21.14
N ASP A 205 6.51 21.33 22.10
CA ASP A 205 5.51 21.52 23.15
C ASP A 205 4.15 21.94 22.61
N LEU A 206 4.14 22.80 21.58
CA LEU A 206 2.92 23.25 20.91
C LEU A 206 2.24 22.09 20.20
N ILE A 207 2.97 21.32 19.39
CA ILE A 207 2.48 20.18 18.63
C ILE A 207 1.95 19.10 19.60
N GLU A 208 2.67 18.82 20.69
CA GLU A 208 2.22 17.85 21.69
C GLU A 208 0.95 18.34 22.43
N SER A 209 0.81 19.64 22.66
CA SER A 209 -0.41 20.21 23.25
C SER A 209 -1.65 20.02 22.36
N GLU A 210 -1.51 20.24 21.04
CA GLU A 210 -2.59 19.99 20.07
C GLU A 210 -2.92 18.49 19.99
N LEU A 211 -1.91 17.61 19.96
CA LEU A 211 -2.11 16.16 20.01
C LEU A 211 -2.88 15.73 21.28
N ASN A 212 -2.51 16.26 22.45
CA ASN A 212 -3.18 15.92 23.71
C ASN A 212 -4.63 16.41 23.72
N ALA A 213 -4.91 17.58 23.14
CA ALA A 213 -6.26 18.07 22.97
C ALA A 213 -7.08 17.17 22.03
N LEU A 214 -6.48 16.69 20.93
CA LEU A 214 -7.08 15.74 19.99
C LEU A 214 -7.42 14.42 20.69
N LEU A 215 -6.49 13.84 21.44
CA LEU A 215 -6.69 12.61 22.21
C LEU A 215 -7.78 12.75 23.29
N GLY A 216 -7.94 13.94 23.87
CA GLY A 216 -8.97 14.25 24.87
C GLY A 216 -10.38 14.45 24.27
N GLN A 217 -10.52 14.74 22.98
CA GLN A 217 -11.81 14.99 22.33
C GLN A 217 -12.48 13.70 21.83
N SER A 218 -11.74 12.81 21.18
CA SER A 218 -12.26 11.53 20.67
C SER A 218 -11.13 10.55 20.34
N SER A 219 -11.22 9.33 20.86
CA SER A 219 -10.37 8.22 20.41
C SER A 219 -10.71 7.73 18.99
N GLU A 220 -11.84 8.14 18.42
CA GLU A 220 -12.31 7.73 17.09
C GLU A 220 -11.45 8.26 15.93
N GLN A 221 -10.64 9.30 16.19
CA GLN A 221 -9.73 9.85 15.18
C GLN A 221 -8.45 9.04 15.01
N PHE A 222 -8.15 8.14 15.94
CA PHE A 222 -7.07 7.18 15.84
C PHE A 222 -7.61 5.83 15.36
N SER A 223 -7.09 5.35 14.25
CA SER A 223 -7.41 4.05 13.68
C SER A 223 -6.14 3.21 13.48
N PRO A 224 -6.23 1.86 13.41
CA PRO A 224 -5.09 1.04 13.06
C PRO A 224 -4.36 1.60 11.85
N TYR A 225 -3.02 1.65 11.90
CA TYR A 225 -2.23 2.20 10.79
C TYR A 225 -2.25 1.27 9.58
N VAL A 226 -2.24 -0.04 9.81
CA VAL A 226 -2.29 -1.06 8.75
C VAL A 226 -3.66 -1.72 8.76
N HIS A 227 -4.40 -1.53 7.67
CA HIS A 227 -5.72 -2.12 7.50
C HIS A 227 -5.69 -3.32 6.55
N SER A 228 -6.52 -4.34 6.86
CA SER A 228 -6.80 -5.42 5.93
C SER A 228 -7.73 -4.93 4.82
N GLY A 229 -7.19 -4.74 3.63
CA GLY A 229 -7.97 -4.48 2.42
C GLY A 229 -7.92 -5.68 1.48
N LEU A 230 -9.08 -6.15 0.99
CA LEU A 230 -9.15 -7.16 -0.07
C LEU A 230 -8.94 -6.57 -1.47
N GLU A 231 -8.60 -5.29 -1.56
CA GLU A 231 -8.27 -4.64 -2.83
C GLU A 231 -6.94 -5.16 -3.39
N GLN A 232 -6.01 -5.52 -2.51
CA GLN A 232 -4.75 -6.17 -2.89
C GLN A 232 -4.62 -7.56 -2.26
N PRO A 233 -3.89 -8.50 -2.92
CA PRO A 233 -3.60 -9.79 -2.31
C PRO A 233 -2.86 -9.59 -0.99
N GLN A 234 -3.35 -10.21 0.08
CA GLN A 234 -2.73 -10.09 1.39
C GLN A 234 -1.30 -10.64 1.36
N ASN A 235 -0.33 -9.79 1.60
CA ASN A 235 1.02 -10.22 1.94
C ASN A 235 1.01 -10.58 3.44
N SER A 236 1.07 -11.86 3.74
CA SER A 236 1.16 -12.40 5.10
C SER A 236 2.51 -12.03 5.72
N GLY A 237 2.61 -10.89 6.38
CA GLY A 237 3.92 -10.46 6.91
C GLY A 237 3.92 -9.43 8.03
N THR A 238 2.79 -8.82 8.38
CA THR A 238 2.76 -7.89 9.52
C THR A 238 1.91 -8.43 10.66
N THR A 239 2.49 -8.42 11.86
CA THR A 239 1.81 -8.80 13.10
C THR A 239 0.82 -7.74 13.59
N LEU A 240 0.85 -6.53 13.01
CA LEU A 240 0.05 -5.36 13.41
C LEU A 240 -1.08 -5.04 12.41
N LEU A 241 -1.52 -6.03 11.63
CA LEU A 241 -2.67 -5.88 10.74
C LEU A 241 -3.95 -5.72 11.56
N ASP A 242 -4.70 -4.61 11.34
CA ASP A 242 -5.91 -4.24 12.09
C ASP A 242 -5.71 -4.23 13.62
N SER A 243 -4.48 -3.95 14.09
CA SER A 243 -4.14 -3.92 15.52
C SER A 243 -4.25 -2.51 16.08
N ASP A 244 -4.83 -2.40 17.28
CA ASP A 244 -4.83 -1.16 18.05
C ASP A 244 -3.47 -0.83 18.68
N ASP A 245 -2.52 -1.77 18.65
CA ASP A 245 -1.17 -1.55 19.16
C ASP A 245 -0.38 -0.51 18.34
N TRP A 246 -0.77 -0.28 17.09
CA TRP A 246 -0.22 0.76 16.24
C TRP A 246 -1.33 1.52 15.53
N THR A 247 -1.62 2.71 16.03
CA THR A 247 -2.70 3.57 15.52
C THR A 247 -2.16 4.91 15.00
N SER A 248 -2.95 5.57 14.20
CA SER A 248 -2.60 6.85 13.58
C SER A 248 -3.79 7.79 13.47
N ALA A 249 -3.51 9.09 13.58
CA ALA A 249 -4.42 10.17 13.21
C ALA A 249 -3.76 11.01 12.12
N PHE A 250 -4.35 11.03 10.93
CA PHE A 250 -3.77 11.71 9.77
C PHE A 250 -4.19 13.18 9.71
N LEU A 251 -3.23 14.09 9.48
CA LEU A 251 -3.46 15.44 9.00
C LEU A 251 -3.54 15.46 7.46
N TRP A 252 -2.63 14.71 6.79
CA TRP A 252 -2.69 14.38 5.36
C TRP A 252 -2.53 12.88 5.20
N GLN A 253 -3.42 12.27 4.43
CA GLN A 253 -3.35 10.87 4.04
C GLN A 253 -3.34 10.77 2.52
N ASP A 254 -2.33 10.14 1.95
CA ASP A 254 -2.18 9.95 0.50
C ASP A 254 -2.32 11.26 -0.30
N GLY A 255 -1.80 12.35 0.24
CA GLY A 255 -1.89 13.69 -0.34
C GLY A 255 -3.21 14.42 -0.10
N ILE A 256 -4.17 13.82 0.62
CA ILE A 256 -5.49 14.39 0.91
C ILE A 256 -5.54 14.91 2.35
N GLN A 257 -5.96 16.15 2.50
CA GLN A 257 -6.16 16.80 3.79
C GLN A 257 -7.32 16.17 4.57
N GLN A 258 -7.09 15.87 5.86
CA GLN A 258 -8.10 15.35 6.77
C GLN A 258 -8.68 16.48 7.60
N SER A 259 -9.79 17.04 7.16
CA SER A 259 -10.34 18.32 7.65
C SER A 259 -10.60 18.34 9.15
N GLU A 260 -11.05 17.25 9.75
CA GLU A 260 -11.36 17.18 11.19
C GLU A 260 -10.11 17.25 12.06
N VAL A 261 -9.05 16.50 11.69
CA VAL A 261 -7.78 16.52 12.42
C VAL A 261 -7.07 17.83 12.22
N LEU A 262 -7.07 18.38 10.99
CA LEU A 262 -6.50 19.69 10.70
C LEU A 262 -7.17 20.82 11.48
N ALA A 263 -8.51 20.77 11.63
CA ALA A 263 -9.24 21.76 12.43
C ALA A 263 -8.90 21.68 13.93
N SER A 264 -8.52 20.50 14.40
CA SER A 264 -8.12 20.29 15.79
C SER A 264 -6.64 20.60 16.06
N CYS A 265 -5.80 20.67 15.01
CA CYS A 265 -4.35 20.90 15.09
C CYS A 265 -3.89 22.01 14.12
N PRO A 266 -4.44 23.24 14.23
CA PRO A 266 -4.21 24.30 13.25
C PRO A 266 -2.76 24.81 13.21
N GLU A 267 -2.08 24.86 14.35
CA GLU A 267 -0.69 25.32 14.43
C GLU A 267 0.26 24.25 13.84
N THR A 268 0.04 22.97 14.16
CA THR A 268 0.77 21.87 13.52
C THR A 268 0.56 21.87 12.01
N ALA A 269 -0.68 22.08 11.57
CA ALA A 269 -1.01 22.16 10.14
C ALA A 269 -0.27 23.32 9.43
N ALA A 270 -0.18 24.49 10.07
CA ALA A 270 0.55 25.64 9.54
C ALA A 270 2.05 25.36 9.43
N LEU A 271 2.66 24.77 10.48
CA LEU A 271 4.06 24.37 10.45
C LEU A 271 4.37 23.36 9.32
N MET A 272 3.50 22.38 9.14
CA MET A 272 3.68 21.39 8.07
C MET A 272 3.55 21.99 6.67
N ALA A 273 2.68 22.98 6.46
CA ALA A 273 2.48 23.61 5.16
C ALA A 273 3.74 24.36 4.65
N ASP A 274 4.62 24.78 5.54
CA ASP A 274 5.86 25.49 5.20
C ASP A 274 7.03 24.53 4.90
N LEU A 275 6.86 23.22 5.10
CA LEU A 275 7.90 22.21 4.85
C LEU A 275 7.91 21.75 3.38
N PRO A 276 9.06 21.23 2.90
CA PRO A 276 9.18 20.67 1.55
C PRO A 276 8.55 19.26 1.45
N LEU A 277 7.28 19.14 1.81
CA LEU A 277 6.55 17.88 1.80
C LEU A 277 6.56 17.22 0.41
N THR A 278 6.53 15.92 0.38
CA THR A 278 6.46 15.14 -0.87
C THR A 278 5.05 15.21 -1.44
N MET A 279 4.78 16.16 -2.31
CA MET A 279 3.45 16.39 -2.89
C MET A 279 3.26 15.51 -4.14
N ILE A 280 2.53 14.40 -4.02
CA ILE A 280 2.21 13.45 -5.10
C ILE A 280 0.74 13.05 -4.97
N GLY A 281 -0.08 13.40 -5.95
CA GLY A 281 -1.51 13.12 -5.91
C GLY A 281 -1.83 11.62 -5.75
N GLY A 282 -2.63 11.28 -4.73
CA GLY A 282 -3.04 9.91 -4.42
C GLY A 282 -1.96 9.02 -3.79
N LEU A 283 -0.85 9.60 -3.30
CA LEU A 283 0.24 8.84 -2.66
C LEU A 283 0.89 9.58 -1.48
N ALA A 284 1.09 10.90 -1.58
CA ALA A 284 1.84 11.69 -0.61
C ALA A 284 1.41 13.18 -0.64
N PRO A 285 1.61 13.94 0.46
CA PRO A 285 2.29 13.51 1.67
C PRO A 285 1.40 12.67 2.57
N SER A 286 2.05 11.88 3.43
CA SER A 286 1.45 11.36 4.65
C SER A 286 2.00 12.18 5.81
N VAL A 287 1.12 12.90 6.53
CA VAL A 287 1.45 13.62 7.76
C VAL A 287 0.51 13.13 8.84
N LEU A 288 1.05 12.55 9.90
CA LEU A 288 0.22 11.88 10.90
C LEU A 288 0.85 11.90 12.31
N PHE A 289 0.02 11.85 13.30
CA PHE A 289 0.41 11.39 14.61
C PHE A 289 0.39 9.86 14.63
N SER A 290 1.53 9.25 14.93
CA SER A 290 1.67 7.80 15.05
C SER A 290 1.82 7.43 16.52
N LYS A 291 0.94 6.55 17.00
CA LYS A 291 0.93 6.04 18.36
C LYS A 291 1.28 4.55 18.36
N LEU A 292 2.30 4.17 19.09
CA LEU A 292 2.72 2.79 19.31
C LEU A 292 2.57 2.45 20.79
N ASP A 293 1.71 1.48 21.10
CA ASP A 293 1.38 1.13 22.47
C ASP A 293 2.55 0.49 23.23
N ALA A 294 2.42 0.40 24.56
CA ALA A 294 3.41 -0.18 25.45
C ALA A 294 3.73 -1.64 25.07
N GLY A 295 5.01 -1.97 24.96
CA GLY A 295 5.48 -3.29 24.57
C GLY A 295 5.34 -3.63 23.09
N ALA A 296 4.75 -2.76 22.25
CA ALA A 296 4.52 -3.03 20.84
C ALA A 296 5.78 -2.85 19.97
N LYS A 297 5.84 -3.58 18.89
CA LYS A 297 6.95 -3.57 17.94
C LYS A 297 6.43 -3.56 16.50
N ILE A 298 6.98 -2.67 15.66
CA ILE A 298 6.79 -2.65 14.21
C ILE A 298 7.90 -3.50 13.60
N ASP A 299 7.53 -4.59 12.92
CA ASP A 299 8.47 -5.55 12.33
C ASP A 299 9.33 -4.91 11.21
N PRO A 300 10.50 -5.51 10.89
CA PRO A 300 11.35 -5.02 9.80
C PRO A 300 10.60 -4.95 8.47
N HIS A 301 10.59 -3.75 7.87
CA HIS A 301 9.94 -3.49 6.58
C HIS A 301 10.71 -2.42 5.79
N THR A 302 10.27 -2.16 4.56
CA THR A 302 10.78 -1.07 3.71
C THR A 302 9.63 -0.27 3.15
N GLY A 303 9.88 1.01 2.85
CA GLY A 303 8.89 1.94 2.33
C GLY A 303 8.74 1.88 0.80
N LEU A 304 8.02 2.88 0.28
CA LEU A 304 7.61 2.90 -1.13
C LEU A 304 8.65 3.52 -2.06
N LEU A 305 9.42 4.51 -1.59
CA LEU A 305 10.23 5.39 -2.43
C LEU A 305 11.61 5.63 -1.78
N ASN A 306 12.69 5.64 -2.56
CA ASN A 306 13.99 6.11 -2.07
C ASN A 306 14.31 7.57 -2.44
N CYS A 307 13.38 8.27 -3.08
CA CYS A 307 13.47 9.68 -3.46
C CYS A 307 12.87 10.65 -2.44
N ARG A 308 12.39 10.11 -1.29
CA ARG A 308 11.90 10.90 -0.14
C ARG A 308 12.61 10.45 1.14
N LEU A 309 12.42 11.23 2.19
CA LEU A 309 12.82 10.88 3.54
C LEU A 309 11.58 10.85 4.43
N ILE A 310 11.52 9.90 5.33
CA ILE A 310 10.54 9.91 6.44
C ILE A 310 11.17 10.65 7.60
N CYS A 311 10.42 11.60 8.14
CA CYS A 311 10.81 12.41 9.28
C CYS A 311 9.96 12.04 10.49
N HIS A 312 10.60 11.91 11.64
CA HIS A 312 9.94 11.73 12.93
C HIS A 312 10.29 12.90 13.84
N LEU A 313 9.29 13.53 14.43
CA LEU A 313 9.43 14.37 15.62
C LEU A 313 8.79 13.61 16.80
N PRO A 314 9.59 13.08 17.73
CA PRO A 314 9.06 12.39 18.90
C PRO A 314 8.44 13.38 19.90
N LEU A 315 7.19 13.10 20.29
CA LEU A 315 6.38 13.94 21.19
C LEU A 315 6.33 13.33 22.59
N THR A 316 5.61 12.24 22.80
CA THR A 316 5.59 11.49 24.05
C THR A 316 6.43 10.23 23.90
N VAL A 317 7.47 10.08 24.74
CA VAL A 317 8.45 9.01 24.60
C VAL A 317 8.78 8.41 25.95
N PRO A 318 8.25 7.23 26.30
CA PRO A 318 8.71 6.47 27.46
C PRO A 318 10.13 5.91 27.22
N GLU A 319 10.80 5.50 28.30
CA GLU A 319 12.11 4.85 28.20
C GLU A 319 12.04 3.55 27.40
N GLY A 320 13.11 3.22 26.68
CA GLY A 320 13.20 1.98 25.93
C GLY A 320 12.58 2.01 24.53
N CYS A 321 12.22 3.19 24.01
CA CYS A 321 11.78 3.36 22.63
C CYS A 321 12.95 3.53 21.68
N GLY A 322 12.84 2.96 20.46
CA GLY A 322 13.89 3.10 19.46
C GLY A 322 13.44 2.83 18.04
N LEU A 323 14.34 3.15 17.10
CA LEU A 323 14.22 2.90 15.67
C LEU A 323 15.57 2.36 15.16
N ARG A 324 15.53 1.28 14.38
CA ARG A 324 16.66 0.77 13.61
C ARG A 324 16.42 1.04 12.12
N VAL A 325 17.42 1.56 11.45
CA VAL A 325 17.44 1.71 9.99
C VAL A 325 18.73 1.07 9.47
N GLY A 326 18.61 0.01 8.68
CA GLY A 326 19.77 -0.79 8.27
C GLY A 326 20.50 -1.41 9.48
N GLU A 327 21.76 -1.07 9.67
CA GLU A 327 22.56 -1.51 10.82
C GLU A 327 22.63 -0.45 11.96
N ASP A 328 22.05 0.74 11.75
CA ASP A 328 22.09 1.86 12.69
C ASP A 328 20.84 1.89 13.57
N SER A 329 20.99 1.73 14.88
CA SER A 329 19.91 1.76 15.87
C SER A 329 20.04 2.99 16.76
N ARG A 330 18.93 3.72 16.95
CA ARG A 330 18.89 4.93 17.78
C ARG A 330 17.76 4.87 18.79
N GLU A 331 18.03 5.36 20.00
CA GLU A 331 17.01 5.57 21.02
C GLU A 331 16.18 6.82 20.68
N THR A 332 14.86 6.69 20.79
CA THR A 332 13.95 7.80 20.57
C THR A 332 14.01 8.77 21.74
N GLN A 333 14.19 10.07 21.46
CA GLN A 333 14.25 11.12 22.45
C GLN A 333 13.23 12.21 22.10
N ARG A 334 12.42 12.63 23.08
CA ARG A 334 11.42 13.70 22.90
C ARG A 334 12.06 14.97 22.35
N GLY A 335 11.45 15.56 21.33
CA GLY A 335 11.89 16.81 20.69
C GLY A 335 13.20 16.69 19.92
N ARG A 336 13.71 15.49 19.67
CA ARG A 336 14.89 15.23 18.85
C ARG A 336 14.49 14.52 17.59
N SER A 337 14.38 15.28 16.51
CA SER A 337 13.96 14.79 15.22
C SER A 337 15.07 14.02 14.49
N TRP A 338 14.65 13.15 13.60
CA TRP A 338 15.50 12.59 12.56
C TRP A 338 14.76 12.42 11.25
N ALA A 339 15.51 12.35 10.19
CA ALA A 339 15.05 11.97 8.87
C ALA A 339 15.81 10.71 8.45
N PHE A 340 15.15 9.78 7.79
CA PHE A 340 15.77 8.53 7.35
C PHE A 340 15.22 8.06 6.01
N ASP A 341 15.98 7.20 5.34
CA ASP A 341 15.58 6.55 4.10
C ASP A 341 14.75 5.30 4.44
N ASP A 342 13.43 5.38 4.30
CA ASP A 342 12.51 4.29 4.60
C ASP A 342 12.59 3.13 3.60
N SER A 343 13.24 3.33 2.46
CA SER A 343 13.51 2.25 1.51
C SER A 343 14.58 1.27 1.99
N VAL A 344 15.34 1.62 3.03
CA VAL A 344 16.23 0.74 3.78
C VAL A 344 15.41 0.02 4.85
N SER A 345 15.64 -1.28 5.04
CA SER A 345 14.93 -2.06 6.07
C SER A 345 15.01 -1.41 7.44
N HIS A 346 13.87 -1.11 8.02
CA HIS A 346 13.75 -0.45 9.31
C HIS A 346 12.69 -1.10 10.20
N GLU A 347 12.85 -0.96 11.50
CA GLU A 347 11.93 -1.45 12.53
C GLU A 347 11.90 -0.49 13.72
N ALA A 348 10.76 -0.44 14.42
CA ALA A 348 10.60 0.41 15.59
C ALA A 348 10.04 -0.39 16.78
N TRP A 349 10.33 0.05 17.99
CA TRP A 349 9.83 -0.59 19.19
C TRP A 349 9.52 0.43 20.29
N ASN A 350 8.61 0.04 21.16
CA ASN A 350 8.30 0.69 22.41
C ASN A 350 8.39 -0.36 23.55
N ASN A 351 9.52 -0.47 24.20
CA ASN A 351 9.71 -1.38 25.34
C ASN A 351 9.31 -0.75 26.68
N GLY A 352 8.74 0.47 26.66
CA GLY A 352 8.22 1.16 27.83
C GLY A 352 6.87 0.63 28.28
N ASP A 353 6.34 1.24 29.33
CA ASP A 353 5.06 0.91 29.98
C ASP A 353 3.91 1.88 29.60
N GLU A 354 4.20 2.89 28.82
CA GLU A 354 3.24 3.87 28.29
C GLU A 354 3.32 3.96 26.75
N PRO A 355 2.28 4.45 26.06
CA PRO A 355 2.32 4.66 24.62
C PRO A 355 3.38 5.68 24.20
N ARG A 356 4.08 5.41 23.07
CA ARG A 356 4.93 6.37 22.40
C ARG A 356 4.14 7.09 21.30
N THR A 357 4.22 8.41 21.23
CA THR A 357 3.65 9.20 20.11
C THR A 357 4.71 10.01 19.40
N ILE A 358 4.60 10.06 18.07
CA ILE A 358 5.47 10.86 17.20
C ILE A 358 4.62 11.59 16.16
N LEU A 359 5.06 12.76 15.71
CA LEU A 359 4.64 13.32 14.44
C LEU A 359 5.53 12.70 13.34
N LEU A 360 4.90 12.05 12.38
CA LEU A 360 5.54 11.40 11.23
C LEU A 360 5.10 12.11 9.95
N PHE A 361 6.05 12.41 9.07
CA PHE A 361 5.76 13.01 7.75
C PHE A 361 6.87 12.69 6.76
N ASP A 362 6.59 12.91 5.48
CA ASP A 362 7.55 12.68 4.40
C ASP A 362 7.89 13.96 3.63
N VAL A 363 9.17 14.11 3.32
CA VAL A 363 9.72 15.24 2.57
C VAL A 363 10.54 14.75 1.38
N TRP A 364 10.61 15.58 0.34
CA TRP A 364 11.56 15.33 -0.75
C TRP A 364 13.01 15.30 -0.25
N ARG A 365 13.78 14.39 -0.79
CA ARG A 365 15.25 14.44 -0.56
C ARG A 365 15.82 15.72 -1.13
N PRO A 366 16.71 16.42 -0.37
CA PRO A 366 17.29 17.68 -0.81
C PRO A 366 18.11 17.60 -2.09
N GLU A 367 18.66 16.39 -2.40
CA GLU A 367 19.51 16.15 -3.58
C GLU A 367 18.72 16.14 -4.89
N LEU A 368 17.40 16.18 -4.86
CA LEU A 368 16.55 16.25 -6.03
C LEU A 368 16.27 17.70 -6.41
N ASP A 369 16.50 18.03 -7.66
CA ASP A 369 16.08 19.32 -8.20
C ASP A 369 14.57 19.35 -8.52
N SER A 370 14.07 20.53 -8.90
CA SER A 370 12.65 20.74 -9.21
C SER A 370 12.16 19.93 -10.39
N ASP A 371 12.99 19.73 -11.40
CA ASP A 371 12.62 19.03 -12.62
C ASP A 371 12.51 17.51 -12.35
N GLU A 372 13.45 16.98 -11.55
CA GLU A 372 13.37 15.58 -11.12
C GLU A 372 12.14 15.32 -10.25
N ARG A 373 11.86 16.20 -9.26
CA ARG A 373 10.64 16.09 -8.43
C ARG A 373 9.38 16.12 -9.29
N HIS A 374 9.31 17.02 -10.26
CA HIS A 374 8.18 17.13 -11.17
C HIS A 374 7.98 15.86 -12.02
N LEU A 375 9.06 15.33 -12.60
CA LEU A 375 8.98 14.10 -13.41
C LEU A 375 8.67 12.87 -12.57
N ILE A 376 9.25 12.75 -11.35
CA ILE A 376 8.94 11.65 -10.42
C ILE A 376 7.48 11.72 -10.00
N THR A 377 6.97 12.91 -9.65
CA THR A 377 5.54 13.12 -9.35
C THR A 377 4.67 12.62 -10.51
N SER A 378 5.02 12.99 -11.75
CA SER A 378 4.26 12.57 -12.94
C SER A 378 4.26 11.05 -13.15
N VAL A 379 5.38 10.37 -12.87
CA VAL A 379 5.47 8.90 -12.90
C VAL A 379 4.57 8.29 -11.84
N LEU A 380 4.66 8.77 -10.59
CA LEU A 380 3.94 8.19 -9.46
C LEU A 380 2.43 8.45 -9.56
N GLU A 381 2.02 9.61 -10.03
CA GLU A 381 0.61 9.89 -10.37
C GLU A 381 0.09 9.02 -11.52
N ALA A 382 0.94 8.71 -12.51
CA ALA A 382 0.57 7.76 -13.56
C ALA A 382 0.40 6.35 -13.00
N VAL A 383 1.28 5.92 -12.08
CA VAL A 383 1.17 4.61 -11.42
C VAL A 383 -0.09 4.55 -10.57
N SER A 384 -0.33 5.53 -9.69
CA SER A 384 -1.47 5.54 -8.77
C SER A 384 -2.81 5.77 -9.49
N GLY A 385 -2.82 6.45 -10.62
CA GLY A 385 -4.00 6.74 -11.44
C GLY A 385 -4.32 5.70 -12.51
N PHE A 386 -3.46 4.70 -12.70
CA PHE A 386 -3.67 3.70 -13.74
C PHE A 386 -4.87 2.80 -13.42
N GLY A 387 -5.92 2.90 -14.22
CA GLY A 387 -7.18 2.17 -14.05
C GLY A 387 -8.12 2.75 -12.99
N LYS A 388 -7.80 3.88 -12.37
CA LYS A 388 -8.79 4.63 -11.62
C LYS A 388 -9.56 5.51 -12.61
N VAL A 389 -10.85 5.25 -12.78
CA VAL A 389 -11.75 6.17 -13.49
C VAL A 389 -11.66 7.49 -12.72
N SER A 390 -11.16 8.54 -13.37
CA SER A 390 -11.22 9.89 -12.78
C SER A 390 -12.69 10.14 -12.40
N GLN A 391 -12.98 10.16 -11.12
CA GLN A 391 -14.20 10.81 -10.64
C GLN A 391 -14.04 12.28 -11.01
N SER A 392 -14.40 12.60 -12.27
CA SER A 392 -14.54 13.97 -12.70
C SER A 392 -15.57 14.61 -11.79
N ALA A 393 -15.11 15.62 -11.04
CA ALA A 393 -15.90 16.50 -10.22
C ALA A 393 -17.20 16.85 -10.96
N GLY A 394 -18.34 16.40 -10.40
CA GLY A 394 -19.67 16.92 -10.71
C GLY A 394 -19.99 18.03 -9.74
#